data_3f008b8e4b19150afcbfed364c3af11c
#
_entry.id   3f008b8e4b19150afcbfed364c3af11c
#
_cell.length_a   1.000
_cell.length_b   1.000
_cell.length_c   1.000
_cell.angle_alpha   90.00
_cell.angle_beta   90.00
_cell.angle_gamma   90.00
#
_symmetry.space_group_name_H-M   'P 1'
#
loop_
_entity.id
_entity.type
_entity.pdbx_description
1 polymer ?
#
loop_
_entity_poly.entity_id
_entity_poly.type
_entity_poly.pdbx_seq_one_letter_code
_entity_poly.pdbx_strand_id
1 'polypeptide(L)'
;MKRRTLLQSLSAGFAASLCPWAQADAVDDFQTAITRDNFVTVRKLLQQGMDPNVVDERGRPALVKAMQLESLRVVQELIKAPGIRIDDASKNRETALMHACIKGHIDVVKQLLALDARVNQPGWTPLHYAASADTEHSVQIAQLLLDRHAYIDAESPNKSTPLMLAAQYGSERMVQLLLDAGADVQLRNQLGLSAVDFARRSEREFMVRNLDNAFQATRKSKAYW
;
A
#
# COMPACT_ATOMS: atom_id res chain seq x y z
N MET A 1 53.47 53.69 -1.90
CA MET A 1 52.55 53.19 -0.89
C MET A 1 51.12 53.17 -1.50
N LYS A 2 50.61 52.03 -1.95
CA LYS A 2 49.26 51.88 -2.53
C LYS A 2 48.45 50.98 -1.59
N ARG A 3 47.43 51.54 -0.93
CA ARG A 3 46.47 50.79 -0.10
C ARG A 3 45.48 50.14 -1.03
N ARG A 4 45.42 48.80 -1.01
CA ARG A 4 44.32 47.99 -1.62
C ARG A 4 43.23 47.80 -0.58
N THR A 5 42.07 48.41 -0.84
CA THR A 5 40.85 48.15 -0.13
C THR A 5 40.22 46.86 -0.66
N LEU A 6 40.12 45.85 0.20
CA LEU A 6 39.36 44.63 -0.05
C LEU A 6 37.86 44.91 0.21
N LEU A 7 37.04 44.90 -0.84
CA LEU A 7 35.61 44.83 -0.74
C LEU A 7 35.21 43.36 -0.46
N GLN A 8 34.83 43.08 0.78
CA GLN A 8 34.14 41.81 1.13
C GLN A 8 32.67 41.98 0.76
N SER A 9 32.23 41.26 -0.28
CA SER A 9 30.81 41.07 -0.60
C SER A 9 30.19 40.12 0.42
N LEU A 10 29.44 40.66 1.36
CA LEU A 10 28.49 39.87 2.20
C LEU A 10 27.31 39.45 1.31
N SER A 11 27.31 38.19 0.87
CA SER A 11 26.13 37.53 0.38
C SER A 11 25.24 37.22 1.59
N ALA A 12 24.31 38.13 1.90
CA ALA A 12 23.24 37.87 2.85
C ALA A 12 22.27 36.83 2.22
N GLY A 13 22.46 35.58 2.62
CA GLY A 13 21.46 34.53 2.40
C GLY A 13 20.18 34.91 3.16
N PHE A 14 19.16 35.35 2.44
CA PHE A 14 17.82 35.52 2.98
C PHE A 14 17.26 34.13 3.25
N ALA A 15 17.49 33.56 4.44
CA ALA A 15 16.66 32.51 5.00
C ALA A 15 15.33 33.21 5.36
N ALA A 16 14.36 33.13 4.45
CA ALA A 16 12.98 33.50 4.76
C ALA A 16 12.48 32.50 5.82
N SER A 17 12.59 32.88 7.09
CA SER A 17 11.87 32.22 8.18
C SER A 17 10.38 32.45 7.90
N LEU A 18 9.73 31.47 7.27
CA LEU A 18 8.28 31.47 7.11
C LEU A 18 7.66 31.59 8.51
N CYS A 19 6.80 32.60 8.72
CA CYS A 19 6.04 32.73 9.94
C CYS A 19 5.29 31.42 10.22
N PRO A 20 5.28 30.90 11.46
CA PRO A 20 4.62 29.63 11.82
C PRO A 20 3.16 29.54 11.36
N TRP A 21 2.45 30.65 11.33
CA TRP A 21 1.06 30.79 10.87
C TRP A 21 0.90 30.52 9.37
N ALA A 22 1.79 31.05 8.54
CA ALA A 22 1.74 30.83 7.10
C ALA A 22 2.04 29.35 6.74
N GLN A 23 2.78 28.67 7.59
CA GLN A 23 3.09 27.24 7.40
C GLN A 23 1.89 26.37 7.82
N ALA A 24 1.15 26.72 8.88
CA ALA A 24 -0.05 26.01 9.29
C ALA A 24 -1.15 26.12 8.22
N ASP A 25 -1.42 27.33 7.74
CA ASP A 25 -2.40 27.58 6.67
C ASP A 25 -2.04 26.81 5.38
N ALA A 26 -0.75 26.74 5.04
CA ALA A 26 -0.30 26.01 3.86
C ALA A 26 -0.45 24.48 4.01
N VAL A 27 -0.30 23.92 5.22
CA VAL A 27 -0.56 22.50 5.48
C VAL A 27 -2.06 22.22 5.37
N ASP A 28 -2.92 23.08 5.88
CA ASP A 28 -4.38 22.92 5.79
C ASP A 28 -4.86 23.02 4.34
N ASP A 29 -4.31 23.94 3.57
CA ASP A 29 -4.56 24.06 2.13
C ASP A 29 -4.12 22.80 1.39
N PHE A 30 -2.95 22.26 1.72
CA PHE A 30 -2.44 21.02 1.15
C PHE A 30 -3.35 19.84 1.47
N GLN A 31 -3.75 19.66 2.73
CA GLN A 31 -4.64 18.60 3.17
C GLN A 31 -6.04 18.71 2.54
N THR A 32 -6.54 19.93 2.36
CA THR A 32 -7.81 20.21 1.67
C THR A 32 -7.70 19.90 0.18
N ALA A 33 -6.58 20.29 -0.46
CA ALA A 33 -6.33 20.00 -1.87
C ALA A 33 -6.27 18.49 -2.14
N ILE A 34 -5.66 17.70 -1.24
CA ILE A 34 -5.67 16.23 -1.32
C ILE A 34 -7.12 15.72 -1.28
N THR A 35 -7.92 16.21 -0.34
CA THR A 35 -9.31 15.75 -0.16
C THR A 35 -10.19 16.04 -1.38
N ARG A 36 -9.89 17.12 -2.13
CA ARG A 36 -10.65 17.55 -3.32
C ARG A 36 -10.05 17.06 -4.64
N ASP A 37 -9.03 16.21 -4.61
CA ASP A 37 -8.21 15.80 -5.76
C ASP A 37 -7.72 17.00 -6.60
N ASN A 38 -7.40 18.13 -5.93
CA ASN A 38 -6.90 19.33 -6.56
C ASN A 38 -5.37 19.25 -6.76
N PHE A 39 -4.97 18.52 -7.78
CA PHE A 39 -3.56 18.30 -8.12
C PHE A 39 -2.82 19.60 -8.50
N VAL A 40 -3.52 20.62 -9.00
CA VAL A 40 -2.89 21.91 -9.36
C VAL A 40 -2.39 22.64 -8.11
N THR A 41 -3.21 22.69 -7.05
CA THR A 41 -2.82 23.28 -5.76
C THR A 41 -1.71 22.45 -5.10
N VAL A 42 -1.83 21.11 -5.09
CA VAL A 42 -0.79 20.22 -4.56
C VAL A 42 0.55 20.46 -5.27
N ARG A 43 0.57 20.44 -6.60
CA ARG A 43 1.77 20.71 -7.39
C ARG A 43 2.40 22.05 -7.06
N LYS A 44 1.58 23.12 -6.98
CA LYS A 44 2.04 24.45 -6.62
C LYS A 44 2.71 24.49 -5.25
N LEU A 45 2.08 23.87 -4.23
CA LEU A 45 2.61 23.83 -2.88
C LEU A 45 3.90 23.02 -2.80
N LEU A 46 3.99 21.87 -3.49
CA LEU A 46 5.21 21.08 -3.58
C LEU A 46 6.36 21.87 -4.24
N GLN A 47 6.08 22.63 -5.31
CA GLN A 47 7.06 23.52 -5.95
C GLN A 47 7.53 24.65 -5.04
N GLN A 48 6.70 25.08 -4.09
CA GLN A 48 7.03 26.07 -3.06
C GLN A 48 7.79 25.49 -1.86
N GLY A 49 8.09 24.19 -1.89
CA GLY A 49 8.88 23.51 -0.85
C GLY A 49 8.04 22.84 0.24
N MET A 50 6.73 22.63 0.03
CA MET A 50 5.90 21.79 0.92
C MET A 50 6.47 20.38 0.98
N ASP A 51 6.64 19.82 2.18
CA ASP A 51 7.03 18.44 2.37
C ASP A 51 5.91 17.50 1.85
N PRO A 52 6.19 16.61 0.88
CA PRO A 52 5.21 15.66 0.36
C PRO A 52 4.78 14.62 1.40
N ASN A 53 5.49 14.50 2.52
CA ASN A 53 5.26 13.49 3.55
C ASN A 53 4.48 14.01 4.76
N VAL A 54 3.89 15.21 4.68
CA VAL A 54 3.06 15.75 5.77
C VAL A 54 1.98 14.75 6.15
N VAL A 55 1.75 14.61 7.45
CA VAL A 55 0.68 13.79 7.99
C VAL A 55 -0.54 14.65 8.34
N ASP A 56 -1.72 14.09 8.22
CA ASP A 56 -2.94 14.74 8.66
C ASP A 56 -3.16 14.56 10.19
N GLU A 57 -4.22 15.17 10.73
CA GLU A 57 -4.60 15.07 12.15
C GLU A 57 -4.79 13.63 12.64
N ARG A 58 -5.13 12.70 11.73
CA ARG A 58 -5.28 11.28 12.04
C ARG A 58 -3.95 10.52 11.96
N GLY A 59 -2.86 11.20 11.61
CA GLY A 59 -1.53 10.62 11.42
C GLY A 59 -1.41 9.80 10.14
N ARG A 60 -2.19 10.13 9.10
CA ARG A 60 -2.06 9.51 7.77
C ARG A 60 -1.12 10.34 6.91
N PRO A 61 -0.06 9.75 6.36
CA PRO A 61 0.79 10.41 5.36
C PRO A 61 -0.04 10.87 4.15
N ALA A 62 0.36 11.96 3.52
CA ALA A 62 -0.36 12.55 2.38
C ALA A 62 -0.66 11.54 1.27
N LEU A 63 0.31 10.69 0.91
CA LEU A 63 0.14 9.66 -0.12
C LEU A 63 -0.89 8.59 0.30
N VAL A 64 -0.86 8.14 1.57
CA VAL A 64 -1.84 7.20 2.10
C VAL A 64 -3.24 7.81 2.11
N LYS A 65 -3.38 9.06 2.56
CA LYS A 65 -4.66 9.78 2.55
C LYS A 65 -5.20 9.92 1.13
N ALA A 66 -4.35 10.32 0.17
CA ALA A 66 -4.74 10.46 -1.23
C ALA A 66 -5.22 9.12 -1.82
N MET A 67 -4.54 8.00 -1.51
CA MET A 67 -4.97 6.67 -1.94
C MET A 67 -6.28 6.21 -1.30
N GLN A 68 -6.48 6.46 0.00
CA GLN A 68 -7.74 6.15 0.70
C GLN A 68 -8.94 6.88 0.08
N LEU A 69 -8.75 8.14 -0.31
CA LEU A 69 -9.77 9.01 -0.90
C LEU A 69 -9.90 8.83 -2.42
N GLU A 70 -9.07 8.02 -3.03
CA GLU A 70 -8.98 7.84 -4.49
C GLU A 70 -8.71 9.16 -5.24
N SER A 71 -7.97 10.07 -4.61
CA SER A 71 -7.52 11.34 -5.20
C SER A 71 -6.37 11.07 -6.18
N LEU A 72 -6.68 10.38 -7.27
CA LEU A 72 -5.68 9.76 -8.15
C LEU A 72 -4.79 10.76 -8.87
N ARG A 73 -5.29 11.96 -9.18
CA ARG A 73 -4.47 13.03 -9.79
C ARG A 73 -3.44 13.55 -8.79
N VAL A 74 -3.84 13.69 -7.53
CA VAL A 74 -2.94 14.07 -6.43
C VAL A 74 -1.91 12.96 -6.16
N VAL A 75 -2.31 11.67 -6.18
CA VAL A 75 -1.39 10.54 -6.07
C VAL A 75 -0.27 10.64 -7.11
N GLN A 76 -0.59 10.97 -8.36
CA GLN A 76 0.40 11.13 -9.43
C GLN A 76 1.39 12.28 -9.18
N GLU A 77 0.96 13.37 -8.55
CA GLU A 77 1.87 14.46 -8.16
C GLU A 77 2.77 14.08 -6.99
N LEU A 78 2.18 13.41 -5.98
CA LEU A 78 2.93 12.98 -4.79
C LEU A 78 4.00 11.94 -5.13
N ILE A 79 3.68 10.94 -5.97
CA ILE A 79 4.64 9.90 -6.39
C ILE A 79 5.86 10.50 -7.09
N LYS A 80 5.68 11.62 -7.81
CA LYS A 80 6.75 12.32 -8.53
C LYS A 80 7.51 13.33 -7.67
N ALA A 81 7.01 13.62 -6.47
CA ALA A 81 7.59 14.66 -5.62
C ALA A 81 8.98 14.25 -5.11
N PRO A 82 9.99 15.14 -5.19
CA PRO A 82 11.29 14.87 -4.61
C PRO A 82 11.18 14.60 -3.11
N GLY A 83 11.86 13.56 -2.63
CA GLY A 83 11.87 13.19 -1.20
C GLY A 83 10.62 12.50 -0.70
N ILE A 84 9.72 12.07 -1.58
CA ILE A 84 8.56 11.25 -1.17
C ILE A 84 9.02 9.94 -0.52
N ARG A 85 8.43 9.62 0.62
CA ARG A 85 8.62 8.35 1.33
C ARG A 85 7.41 7.45 1.05
N ILE A 86 7.54 6.60 0.04
CA ILE A 86 6.42 5.78 -0.49
C ILE A 86 5.95 4.71 0.49
N ASP A 87 6.81 4.31 1.44
CA ASP A 87 6.53 3.30 2.46
C ASP A 87 6.04 3.89 3.79
N ASP A 88 5.85 5.21 3.87
CA ASP A 88 5.24 5.82 5.05
C ASP A 88 3.83 5.24 5.25
N ALA A 89 3.53 4.90 6.49
CA ALA A 89 2.30 4.20 6.83
C ALA A 89 1.44 5.00 7.81
N SER A 90 0.14 4.76 7.79
CA SER A 90 -0.80 5.26 8.79
C SER A 90 -0.51 4.67 10.18
N LYS A 91 -1.20 5.15 11.23
CA LYS A 91 -1.14 4.57 12.59
C LYS A 91 -1.51 3.07 12.60
N ASN A 92 -2.34 2.63 11.66
CA ASN A 92 -2.71 1.22 11.48
C ASN A 92 -1.67 0.44 10.66
N ARG A 93 -0.53 1.05 10.33
CA ARG A 93 0.54 0.47 9.50
C ARG A 93 0.10 0.19 8.05
N GLU A 94 -0.92 0.88 7.55
CA GLU A 94 -1.37 0.79 6.18
C GLU A 94 -0.57 1.74 5.29
N THR A 95 -0.06 1.22 4.17
CA THR A 95 0.71 1.96 3.18
C THR A 95 -0.15 2.35 1.97
N ALA A 96 0.34 3.27 1.15
CA ALA A 96 -0.32 3.61 -0.11
C ALA A 96 -0.46 2.40 -1.05
N LEU A 97 0.56 1.52 -1.09
CA LEU A 97 0.51 0.29 -1.88
C LEU A 97 -0.65 -0.63 -1.46
N MET A 98 -0.90 -0.79 -0.15
CA MET A 98 -2.03 -1.58 0.34
C MET A 98 -3.37 -1.03 -0.13
N HIS A 99 -3.55 0.29 -0.04
CA HIS A 99 -4.79 0.93 -0.52
C HIS A 99 -4.94 0.83 -2.05
N ALA A 100 -3.84 0.95 -2.80
CA ALA A 100 -3.85 0.73 -4.25
C ALA A 100 -4.27 -0.71 -4.60
N CYS A 101 -3.81 -1.70 -3.81
CA CYS A 101 -4.15 -3.11 -4.01
C CYS A 101 -5.64 -3.38 -3.78
N ILE A 102 -6.20 -2.95 -2.64
CA ILE A 102 -7.62 -3.23 -2.30
C ILE A 102 -8.58 -2.50 -3.25
N LYS A 103 -8.20 -1.33 -3.77
CA LYS A 103 -8.99 -0.54 -4.70
C LYS A 103 -8.84 -0.97 -6.17
N GLY A 104 -7.89 -1.85 -6.47
CA GLY A 104 -7.65 -2.34 -7.84
C GLY A 104 -6.93 -1.35 -8.76
N HIS A 105 -6.25 -0.33 -8.23
CA HIS A 105 -5.55 0.68 -9.02
C HIS A 105 -4.21 0.15 -9.55
N ILE A 106 -4.27 -0.75 -10.52
CA ILE A 106 -3.10 -1.48 -11.05
C ILE A 106 -1.98 -0.56 -11.54
N ASP A 107 -2.30 0.58 -12.16
CA ASP A 107 -1.27 1.50 -12.66
C ASP A 107 -0.52 2.18 -11.52
N VAL A 108 -1.20 2.51 -10.42
CA VAL A 108 -0.57 3.03 -9.21
C VAL A 108 0.27 1.96 -8.54
N VAL A 109 -0.21 0.71 -8.47
CA VAL A 109 0.56 -0.44 -7.97
C VAL A 109 1.85 -0.60 -8.75
N LYS A 110 1.80 -0.59 -10.09
CA LYS A 110 3.00 -0.68 -10.95
C LYS A 110 3.99 0.46 -10.68
N GLN A 111 3.50 1.69 -10.53
CA GLN A 111 4.34 2.85 -10.24
C GLN A 111 5.01 2.75 -8.87
N LEU A 112 4.26 2.37 -7.83
CA LEU A 112 4.82 2.19 -6.49
C LEU A 112 5.85 1.06 -6.45
N LEU A 113 5.59 -0.06 -7.13
CA LEU A 113 6.54 -1.16 -7.26
C LEU A 113 7.78 -0.79 -8.07
N ALA A 114 7.67 0.09 -9.07
CA ALA A 114 8.81 0.62 -9.82
C ALA A 114 9.69 1.56 -8.98
N LEU A 115 9.15 2.12 -7.90
CA LEU A 115 9.86 2.89 -6.88
C LEU A 115 10.30 2.03 -5.67
N ASP A 116 10.31 0.71 -5.83
CA ASP A 116 10.70 -0.27 -4.82
C ASP A 116 9.85 -0.21 -3.52
N ALA A 117 8.55 0.11 -3.65
CA ALA A 117 7.62 0.03 -2.53
C ALA A 117 7.65 -1.36 -1.89
N ARG A 118 7.65 -1.39 -0.56
CA ARG A 118 7.80 -2.61 0.23
C ARG A 118 6.58 -3.53 0.09
N VAL A 119 6.79 -4.74 -0.41
CA VAL A 119 5.74 -5.76 -0.57
C VAL A 119 5.57 -6.64 0.67
N ASN A 120 6.59 -6.69 1.54
CA ASN A 120 6.58 -7.50 2.75
C ASN A 120 6.76 -6.63 4.00
N GLN A 121 5.94 -6.86 5.02
CA GLN A 121 6.08 -6.26 6.34
C GLN A 121 5.40 -7.15 7.39
N PRO A 122 5.74 -7.03 8.68
CA PRO A 122 5.04 -7.76 9.74
C PRO A 122 3.56 -7.35 9.84
N GLY A 123 2.68 -8.31 9.95
CA GLY A 123 1.23 -8.12 10.02
C GLY A 123 0.58 -8.05 8.64
N TRP A 124 -0.32 -7.11 8.43
CA TRP A 124 -0.98 -6.95 7.14
C TRP A 124 0.02 -6.57 6.03
N THR A 125 -0.08 -7.24 4.87
CA THR A 125 0.78 -7.01 3.70
C THR A 125 -0.07 -6.60 2.49
N PRO A 126 0.51 -5.98 1.45
CA PRO A 126 -0.18 -5.69 0.20
C PRO A 126 -0.88 -6.92 -0.41
N LEU A 127 -0.31 -8.13 -0.25
CA LEU A 127 -0.92 -9.36 -0.77
C LEU A 127 -2.22 -9.72 -0.03
N HIS A 128 -2.33 -9.46 1.27
CA HIS A 128 -3.60 -9.62 2.00
C HIS A 128 -4.70 -8.71 1.42
N TYR A 129 -4.34 -7.45 1.12
CA TYR A 129 -5.28 -6.47 0.56
C TYR A 129 -5.69 -6.84 -0.87
N ALA A 130 -4.75 -7.28 -1.71
CA ALA A 130 -5.06 -7.77 -3.05
C ALA A 130 -5.93 -9.03 -3.01
N ALA A 131 -5.63 -9.97 -2.09
CA ALA A 131 -6.35 -11.23 -1.94
C ALA A 131 -7.80 -11.04 -1.46
N SER A 132 -8.08 -10.00 -0.67
CA SER A 132 -9.43 -9.67 -0.20
C SER A 132 -10.22 -8.79 -1.18
N ALA A 133 -9.60 -8.30 -2.25
CA ALA A 133 -10.25 -7.44 -3.23
C ALA A 133 -10.98 -8.26 -4.29
N ASP A 134 -12.22 -7.83 -4.61
CA ASP A 134 -12.99 -8.36 -5.73
C ASP A 134 -13.12 -7.28 -6.82
N THR A 135 -11.98 -6.91 -7.40
CA THR A 135 -11.87 -5.94 -8.49
C THR A 135 -11.35 -6.62 -9.76
N GLU A 136 -11.60 -5.99 -10.91
CA GLU A 136 -11.14 -6.50 -12.21
C GLU A 136 -9.64 -6.83 -12.24
N HIS A 137 -8.83 -6.03 -11.53
CA HIS A 137 -7.37 -6.15 -11.54
C HIS A 137 -6.78 -6.88 -10.33
N SER A 138 -7.59 -7.33 -9.35
CA SER A 138 -7.08 -7.91 -8.11
C SER A 138 -6.11 -9.09 -8.33
N VAL A 139 -6.45 -9.99 -9.27
CA VAL A 139 -5.61 -11.16 -9.62
C VAL A 139 -4.29 -10.73 -10.26
N GLN A 140 -4.32 -9.75 -11.18
CA GLN A 140 -3.12 -9.23 -11.80
C GLN A 140 -2.22 -8.51 -10.79
N ILE A 141 -2.81 -7.77 -9.84
CA ILE A 141 -2.10 -7.10 -8.75
C ILE A 141 -1.43 -8.14 -7.84
N ALA A 142 -2.14 -9.20 -7.46
CA ALA A 142 -1.56 -10.29 -6.66
C ALA A 142 -0.38 -10.94 -7.38
N GLN A 143 -0.48 -11.20 -8.69
CA GLN A 143 0.63 -11.72 -9.49
C GLN A 143 1.83 -10.77 -9.47
N LEU A 144 1.63 -9.46 -9.69
CA LEU A 144 2.71 -8.46 -9.62
C LEU A 144 3.41 -8.44 -8.26
N LEU A 145 2.67 -8.64 -7.15
CA LEU A 145 3.23 -8.72 -5.81
C LEU A 145 4.05 -10.00 -5.62
N LEU A 146 3.56 -11.15 -6.12
CA LEU A 146 4.27 -12.42 -6.09
C LEU A 146 5.55 -12.38 -6.91
N ASP A 147 5.53 -11.76 -8.10
CA ASP A 147 6.71 -11.52 -8.94
C ASP A 147 7.77 -10.66 -8.24
N ARG A 148 7.36 -9.86 -7.24
CA ARG A 148 8.23 -9.08 -6.36
C ARG A 148 8.49 -9.76 -5.00
N HIS A 149 8.35 -11.09 -4.95
CA HIS A 149 8.65 -11.93 -3.78
C HIS A 149 7.78 -11.60 -2.56
N ALA A 150 6.51 -11.24 -2.75
CA ALA A 150 5.55 -11.18 -1.65
C ALA A 150 5.44 -12.57 -1.00
N TYR A 151 5.49 -12.61 0.35
CA TYR A 151 5.35 -13.86 1.09
C TYR A 151 3.92 -14.39 0.92
N ILE A 152 3.82 -15.57 0.27
CA ILE A 152 2.54 -16.19 -0.08
C ILE A 152 1.69 -16.50 1.14
N ASP A 153 2.31 -16.96 2.21
CA ASP A 153 1.70 -17.32 3.49
C ASP A 153 2.00 -16.29 4.58
N ALA A 154 2.11 -15.00 4.21
CA ALA A 154 2.27 -13.93 5.19
C ALA A 154 1.19 -13.99 6.26
N GLU A 155 1.57 -13.84 7.54
CA GLU A 155 0.64 -13.85 8.66
C GLU A 155 0.21 -12.42 9.02
N SER A 156 -1.10 -12.16 9.01
CA SER A 156 -1.69 -10.96 9.61
C SER A 156 -1.59 -11.02 11.15
N PRO A 157 -1.97 -9.97 11.91
CA PRO A 157 -1.88 -9.99 13.37
C PRO A 157 -2.63 -11.15 14.05
N ASN A 158 -3.71 -11.64 13.44
CA ASN A 158 -4.46 -12.83 13.90
C ASN A 158 -4.07 -14.11 13.16
N LYS A 159 -2.92 -14.10 12.48
CA LYS A 159 -2.37 -15.21 11.69
C LYS A 159 -3.25 -15.65 10.51
N SER A 160 -4.15 -14.79 10.04
CA SER A 160 -4.83 -15.08 8.78
C SER A 160 -3.88 -14.86 7.61
N THR A 161 -3.92 -15.78 6.62
CA THR A 161 -3.10 -15.71 5.41
C THR A 161 -3.86 -15.04 4.24
N PRO A 162 -3.17 -14.61 3.16
CA PRO A 162 -3.82 -14.14 1.96
C PRO A 162 -4.84 -15.14 1.40
N LEU A 163 -4.53 -16.45 1.42
CA LEU A 163 -5.45 -17.49 0.96
C LEU A 163 -6.76 -17.53 1.79
N MET A 164 -6.69 -17.34 3.10
CA MET A 164 -7.88 -17.27 3.96
C MET A 164 -8.77 -16.08 3.58
N LEU A 165 -8.16 -14.91 3.29
CA LEU A 165 -8.91 -13.73 2.85
C LEU A 165 -9.48 -13.90 1.45
N ALA A 166 -8.73 -14.49 0.52
CA ALA A 166 -9.21 -14.82 -0.81
C ALA A 166 -10.40 -15.78 -0.74
N ALA A 167 -10.35 -16.78 0.14
CA ALA A 167 -11.44 -17.72 0.37
C ALA A 167 -12.72 -17.04 0.86
N GLN A 168 -12.59 -15.99 1.67
CA GLN A 168 -13.72 -15.25 2.23
C GLN A 168 -14.26 -14.19 1.27
N TYR A 169 -13.40 -13.38 0.67
CA TYR A 169 -13.76 -12.15 -0.03
C TYR A 169 -13.35 -12.14 -1.52
N GLY A 170 -12.27 -12.84 -1.87
CA GLY A 170 -11.67 -12.78 -3.20
C GLY A 170 -12.41 -13.60 -4.26
N SER A 171 -11.98 -13.50 -5.50
CA SER A 171 -12.50 -14.29 -6.61
C SER A 171 -11.95 -15.73 -6.60
N GLU A 172 -12.64 -16.65 -7.30
CA GLU A 172 -12.15 -18.02 -7.51
C GLU A 172 -10.77 -18.02 -8.18
N ARG A 173 -10.55 -17.12 -9.15
CA ARG A 173 -9.27 -16.94 -9.82
C ARG A 173 -8.16 -16.52 -8.85
N MET A 174 -8.48 -15.72 -7.84
CA MET A 174 -7.52 -15.33 -6.80
C MET A 174 -7.11 -16.53 -5.95
N VAL A 175 -8.08 -17.35 -5.52
CA VAL A 175 -7.79 -18.58 -4.76
C VAL A 175 -6.94 -19.52 -5.59
N GLN A 176 -7.29 -19.73 -6.88
CA GLN A 176 -6.52 -20.58 -7.76
C GLN A 176 -5.09 -20.06 -7.95
N LEU A 177 -4.91 -18.75 -8.19
CA LEU A 177 -3.58 -18.13 -8.30
C LEU A 177 -2.72 -18.40 -7.06
N LEU A 178 -3.29 -18.21 -5.85
CA LEU A 178 -2.55 -18.40 -4.61
C LEU A 178 -2.19 -19.88 -4.38
N LEU A 179 -3.09 -20.82 -4.71
CA LEU A 179 -2.81 -22.25 -4.64
C LEU A 179 -1.72 -22.67 -5.63
N ASP A 180 -1.78 -22.18 -6.87
CA ASP A 180 -0.78 -22.46 -7.90
C ASP A 180 0.59 -21.87 -7.56
N ALA A 181 0.60 -20.73 -6.85
CA ALA A 181 1.81 -20.11 -6.31
C ALA A 181 2.35 -20.79 -5.05
N GLY A 182 1.68 -21.83 -4.54
CA GLY A 182 2.16 -22.67 -3.43
C GLY A 182 1.65 -22.26 -2.05
N ALA A 183 0.54 -21.51 -1.94
CA ALA A 183 -0.08 -21.21 -0.65
C ALA A 183 -0.44 -22.48 0.13
N ASP A 184 -0.09 -22.54 1.41
CA ASP A 184 -0.39 -23.71 2.26
C ASP A 184 -1.84 -23.67 2.75
N VAL A 185 -2.69 -24.50 2.13
CA VAL A 185 -4.10 -24.68 2.48
C VAL A 185 -4.33 -25.24 3.89
N GLN A 186 -3.31 -25.81 4.53
CA GLN A 186 -3.40 -26.44 5.86
C GLN A 186 -3.22 -25.43 7.00
N LEU A 187 -2.73 -24.24 6.72
CA LEU A 187 -2.50 -23.22 7.75
C LEU A 187 -3.81 -22.83 8.45
N ARG A 188 -3.66 -22.51 9.72
CA ARG A 188 -4.76 -22.07 10.58
C ARG A 188 -4.41 -20.77 11.29
N ASN A 189 -5.38 -19.88 11.36
CA ASN A 189 -5.22 -18.64 12.11
C ASN A 189 -5.29 -18.88 13.64
N GLN A 190 -5.20 -17.80 14.42
CA GLN A 190 -5.26 -17.89 15.90
C GLN A 190 -6.55 -18.51 16.45
N LEU A 191 -7.64 -18.49 15.68
CA LEU A 191 -8.92 -19.13 16.05
C LEU A 191 -9.00 -20.57 15.55
N GLY A 192 -7.91 -21.13 15.03
CA GLY A 192 -7.88 -22.48 14.47
C GLY A 192 -8.59 -22.64 13.12
N LEU A 193 -8.94 -21.55 12.45
CA LEU A 193 -9.70 -21.54 11.19
C LEU A 193 -8.75 -21.63 10.00
N SER A 194 -9.07 -22.53 9.07
CA SER A 194 -8.39 -22.70 7.78
C SER A 194 -9.07 -21.86 6.68
N ALA A 195 -8.47 -21.80 5.48
CA ALA A 195 -9.10 -21.18 4.31
C ALA A 195 -10.46 -21.79 3.97
N VAL A 196 -10.63 -23.13 4.14
CA VAL A 196 -11.92 -23.82 3.98
C VAL A 196 -12.97 -23.27 4.95
N ASP A 197 -12.59 -23.05 6.21
CA ASP A 197 -13.49 -22.51 7.24
C ASP A 197 -13.92 -21.08 6.92
N PHE A 198 -13.02 -20.26 6.34
CA PHE A 198 -13.33 -18.91 5.86
C PHE A 198 -14.36 -18.95 4.70
N ALA A 199 -14.16 -19.83 3.71
CA ALA A 199 -15.10 -20.02 2.62
C ALA A 199 -16.48 -20.48 3.12
N ARG A 200 -16.50 -21.44 4.07
CA ARG A 200 -17.77 -21.96 4.64
C ARG A 200 -18.54 -20.89 5.41
N ARG A 201 -17.86 -20.05 6.19
CA ARG A 201 -18.49 -18.93 6.91
C ARG A 201 -19.11 -17.87 6.00
N SER A 202 -18.63 -17.78 4.78
CA SER A 202 -19.13 -16.86 3.74
C SER A 202 -20.08 -17.56 2.76
N GLU A 203 -20.53 -18.79 3.08
CA GLU A 203 -21.51 -19.56 2.29
C GLU A 203 -21.06 -19.81 0.84
N ARG A 204 -19.72 -19.91 0.62
CA ARG A 204 -19.12 -20.06 -0.71
C ARG A 204 -18.86 -21.52 -1.03
N GLU A 205 -19.91 -22.28 -1.25
CA GLU A 205 -19.84 -23.75 -1.41
C GLU A 205 -18.90 -24.23 -2.52
N PHE A 206 -18.84 -23.51 -3.63
CA PHE A 206 -17.90 -23.85 -4.71
C PHE A 206 -16.43 -23.70 -4.22
N MET A 207 -16.15 -22.63 -3.50
CA MET A 207 -14.82 -22.35 -2.93
C MET A 207 -14.43 -23.39 -1.88
N VAL A 208 -15.40 -23.83 -1.06
CA VAL A 208 -15.20 -24.91 -0.09
C VAL A 208 -14.74 -26.19 -0.81
N ARG A 209 -15.43 -26.59 -1.88
CA ARG A 209 -15.05 -27.79 -2.66
C ARG A 209 -13.66 -27.67 -3.29
N ASN A 210 -13.31 -26.52 -3.86
CA ASN A 210 -12.00 -26.30 -4.45
C ASN A 210 -10.87 -26.39 -3.42
N LEU A 211 -11.05 -25.76 -2.27
CA LEU A 211 -10.06 -25.79 -1.19
C LEU A 211 -9.95 -27.17 -0.52
N ASP A 212 -11.06 -27.88 -0.36
CA ASP A 212 -11.04 -29.26 0.15
C ASP A 212 -10.30 -30.20 -0.82
N ASN A 213 -10.50 -30.05 -2.12
CA ASN A 213 -9.76 -30.83 -3.12
C ASN A 213 -8.24 -30.53 -3.05
N ALA A 214 -7.84 -29.27 -2.94
CA ALA A 214 -6.45 -28.87 -2.76
C ALA A 214 -5.86 -29.44 -1.48
N PHE A 215 -6.60 -29.41 -0.37
CA PHE A 215 -6.23 -30.00 0.90
C PHE A 215 -5.99 -31.52 0.81
N GLN A 216 -6.90 -32.26 0.16
CA GLN A 216 -6.75 -33.70 -0.03
C GLN A 216 -5.55 -34.05 -0.93
N ALA A 217 -5.30 -33.26 -1.98
CA ALA A 217 -4.14 -33.44 -2.86
C ALA A 217 -2.83 -33.28 -2.08
N THR A 218 -2.72 -32.25 -1.23
CA THR A 218 -1.53 -32.02 -0.40
C THR A 218 -1.28 -33.17 0.61
N ARG A 219 -2.34 -33.73 1.21
CA ARG A 219 -2.21 -34.85 2.13
C ARG A 219 -1.72 -36.13 1.43
N LYS A 220 -2.22 -36.39 0.23
CA LYS A 220 -1.78 -37.57 -0.54
C LYS A 220 -0.29 -37.45 -0.91
N SER A 221 0.18 -36.29 -1.36
CA SER A 221 1.58 -36.10 -1.70
C SER A 221 2.53 -36.34 -0.52
N LYS A 222 2.14 -35.91 0.71
CA LYS A 222 2.94 -36.14 1.94
C LYS A 222 2.93 -37.59 2.43
N ALA A 223 1.98 -38.43 2.00
CA ALA A 223 1.89 -39.82 2.41
C ALA A 223 2.82 -40.77 1.62
N TYR A 224 3.44 -40.30 0.55
CA TYR A 224 4.36 -41.08 -0.29
C TYR A 224 5.85 -40.82 0.00
N TRP A 225 6.16 -40.05 1.07
CA TRP A 225 7.52 -39.79 1.58
C TRP A 225 7.67 -40.29 3.02
#